data_a891d399cb329d7ba4a7fa6bfca475a2
#
_entry.id   a891d399cb329d7ba4a7fa6bfca475a2
#
_cell.length_a   1.000
_cell.length_b   1.000
_cell.length_c   1.000
_cell.angle_alpha   90.00
_cell.angle_beta   90.00
_cell.angle_gamma   90.00
#
_symmetry.space_group_name_H-M   'P 1'
#
loop_
_entity.id
_entity.type
_entity.pdbx_description
1 polymer ?
#
loop_
_entity_poly.entity_id
_entity_poly.type
_entity_poly.pdbx_seq_one_letter_code
_entity_poly.pdbx_strand_id
1 'polypeptide(L)'
;MKHIEKLPEPDFFINWKENFRHSNGREPTYKDFMGTDEWHNLRNILLNEQGFICCYCMKSVGDWDEDANDWDSHIEHFIPRNIGNIQPHSYRAQNVQLNYDNLFISCNGERCCKDHCGHYKKSEDSPMILSPTNPDVEEAFKYNPLDGEIIGTSAEAMTSARVLNLNTLELKRHRRTAIYYSELFDEDFEEKREQLIEFYSSRNEAGAYIPFCMAIVSVMKEWAV
;
A
#
# COMPACT_ATOMS: atom_id res chain seq x y z
N MET A 1 -1.20 7.85 3.73
CA MET A 1 -1.42 6.40 3.47
C MET A 1 -2.79 6.01 4.02
N LYS A 2 -3.42 4.95 3.48
CA LYS A 2 -4.63 4.35 4.05
C LYS A 2 -4.23 3.26 5.03
N HIS A 3 -4.90 3.20 6.18
CA HIS A 3 -4.72 2.09 7.13
C HIS A 3 -5.21 0.77 6.51
N ILE A 4 -4.44 -0.29 6.66
CA ILE A 4 -4.78 -1.64 6.19
C ILE A 4 -4.96 -2.53 7.41
N GLU A 5 -6.19 -2.97 7.61
CA GLU A 5 -6.50 -4.01 8.60
C GLU A 5 -6.24 -5.37 7.98
N LYS A 6 -5.26 -6.10 8.53
CA LYS A 6 -4.95 -7.46 8.07
C LYS A 6 -6.03 -8.43 8.54
N LEU A 7 -6.55 -9.20 7.61
CA LEU A 7 -7.43 -10.33 7.91
C LEU A 7 -6.63 -11.54 8.42
N PRO A 8 -7.29 -12.54 9.04
CA PRO A 8 -6.61 -13.80 9.36
C PRO A 8 -5.97 -14.43 8.12
N GLU A 9 -4.80 -15.05 8.31
CA GLU A 9 -4.11 -15.75 7.23
C GLU A 9 -5.04 -16.79 6.59
N PRO A 10 -5.20 -16.82 5.26
CA PRO A 10 -6.12 -17.73 4.59
C PRO A 10 -5.73 -19.21 4.75
N ASP A 11 -6.70 -20.09 5.03
CA ASP A 11 -6.48 -21.52 5.23
C ASP A 11 -5.75 -22.18 4.04
N PHE A 12 -6.07 -21.80 2.80
CA PHE A 12 -5.40 -22.38 1.64
C PHE A 12 -3.90 -22.03 1.61
N PHE A 13 -3.52 -20.86 2.11
CA PHE A 13 -2.11 -20.45 2.16
C PHE A 13 -1.36 -21.18 3.28
N ILE A 14 -1.99 -21.38 4.43
CA ILE A 14 -1.48 -22.23 5.52
C ILE A 14 -1.27 -23.65 5.00
N ASN A 15 -2.31 -24.26 4.38
CA ASN A 15 -2.26 -25.60 3.84
C ASN A 15 -1.20 -25.79 2.76
N TRP A 16 -1.03 -24.78 1.86
CA TRP A 16 0.02 -24.80 0.84
C TRP A 16 1.42 -24.88 1.49
N LYS A 17 1.69 -24.08 2.51
CA LYS A 17 2.97 -24.10 3.24
C LYS A 17 3.24 -25.44 3.90
N GLU A 18 2.21 -26.03 4.53
CA GLU A 18 2.31 -27.34 5.18
C GLU A 18 2.55 -28.48 4.17
N ASN A 19 1.78 -28.51 3.09
CA ASN A 19 1.94 -29.49 2.01
C ASN A 19 3.33 -29.40 1.38
N PHE A 20 3.84 -28.19 1.18
CA PHE A 20 5.18 -27.98 0.65
C PHE A 20 6.26 -28.56 1.59
N ARG A 21 6.17 -28.30 2.91
CA ARG A 21 7.09 -28.86 3.91
C ARG A 21 7.07 -30.39 3.89
N HIS A 22 5.87 -30.96 3.83
CA HIS A 22 5.68 -32.41 3.83
C HIS A 22 6.30 -33.08 2.60
N SER A 23 6.10 -32.47 1.43
CA SER A 23 6.58 -33.01 0.16
C SER A 23 8.07 -32.80 -0.09
N ASN A 24 8.65 -31.72 0.45
CA ASN A 24 10.02 -31.32 0.11
C ASN A 24 11.01 -31.43 1.29
N GLY A 25 10.55 -31.67 2.52
CA GLY A 25 11.39 -31.79 3.71
C GLY A 25 12.13 -30.50 4.10
N ARG A 26 11.67 -29.32 3.61
CA ARG A 26 12.25 -28.01 3.91
C ARG A 26 11.18 -26.93 3.98
N GLU A 27 11.53 -25.79 4.57
CA GLU A 27 10.68 -24.60 4.55
C GLU A 27 10.54 -24.05 3.11
N PRO A 28 9.32 -23.65 2.72
CA PRO A 28 9.08 -22.96 1.45
C PRO A 28 9.69 -21.55 1.47
N THR A 29 10.11 -21.09 0.31
CA THR A 29 10.51 -19.71 0.05
C THR A 29 9.46 -19.01 -0.82
N TYR A 30 9.53 -17.67 -0.92
CA TYR A 30 8.64 -16.93 -1.82
C TYR A 30 8.82 -17.35 -3.29
N LYS A 31 10.03 -17.76 -3.68
CA LYS A 31 10.31 -18.25 -5.04
C LYS A 31 9.56 -19.56 -5.36
N ASP A 32 9.39 -20.43 -4.36
CA ASP A 32 8.62 -21.68 -4.51
C ASP A 32 7.12 -21.40 -4.65
N PHE A 33 6.65 -20.31 -4.06
CA PHE A 33 5.24 -19.90 -4.05
C PHE A 33 4.84 -19.09 -5.29
N MET A 34 5.73 -18.24 -5.79
CA MET A 34 5.46 -17.32 -6.88
C MET A 34 5.01 -18.05 -8.15
N GLY A 35 3.87 -17.63 -8.71
CA GLY A 35 3.30 -18.20 -9.95
C GLY A 35 2.48 -19.47 -9.76
N THR A 36 2.25 -19.93 -8.52
CA THR A 36 1.26 -20.99 -8.23
C THR A 36 -0.17 -20.44 -8.27
N ASP A 37 -1.15 -21.32 -8.37
CA ASP A 37 -2.56 -20.90 -8.30
C ASP A 37 -2.87 -20.25 -6.93
N GLU A 38 -2.26 -20.73 -5.87
CA GLU A 38 -2.39 -20.16 -4.53
C GLU A 38 -1.75 -18.76 -4.44
N TRP A 39 -0.69 -18.49 -5.21
CA TRP A 39 -0.11 -17.15 -5.31
C TRP A 39 -1.10 -16.16 -5.95
N HIS A 40 -1.78 -16.57 -7.02
CA HIS A 40 -2.82 -15.76 -7.67
C HIS A 40 -4.00 -15.51 -6.74
N ASN A 41 -4.44 -16.55 -6.00
CA ASN A 41 -5.50 -16.43 -5.02
C ASN A 41 -5.12 -15.48 -3.88
N LEU A 42 -3.89 -15.61 -3.36
CA LEU A 42 -3.39 -14.71 -2.31
C LEU A 42 -3.33 -13.26 -2.78
N ARG A 43 -2.85 -13.03 -4.00
CA ARG A 43 -2.82 -11.69 -4.60
C ARG A 43 -4.21 -11.05 -4.63
N ASN A 44 -5.24 -11.80 -5.03
CA ASN A 44 -6.61 -11.31 -5.06
C ASN A 44 -7.14 -10.98 -3.66
N ILE A 45 -6.80 -11.78 -2.65
CA ILE A 45 -7.18 -11.49 -1.26
C ILE A 45 -6.51 -10.20 -0.77
N LEU A 46 -5.23 -10.03 -1.01
CA LEU A 46 -4.49 -8.82 -0.63
C LEU A 46 -5.03 -7.56 -1.34
N LEU A 47 -5.42 -7.67 -2.62
CA LEU A 47 -6.09 -6.58 -3.36
C LEU A 47 -7.41 -6.19 -2.70
N ASN A 48 -8.26 -7.17 -2.39
CA ASN A 48 -9.54 -6.94 -1.70
C ASN A 48 -9.33 -6.37 -0.30
N GLU A 49 -8.35 -6.88 0.46
CA GLU A 49 -8.00 -6.40 1.79
C GLU A 49 -7.61 -4.92 1.78
N GLN A 50 -6.91 -4.46 0.73
CA GLN A 50 -6.48 -3.08 0.53
C GLN A 50 -7.50 -2.19 -0.20
N GLY A 51 -8.63 -2.74 -0.65
CA GLY A 51 -9.61 -1.97 -1.44
C GLY A 51 -9.04 -1.47 -2.77
N PHE A 52 -8.23 -2.31 -3.44
CA PHE A 52 -7.67 -2.07 -4.77
C PHE A 52 -6.82 -0.81 -4.90
N ILE A 53 -6.15 -0.41 -3.82
CA ILE A 53 -5.17 0.69 -3.84
C ILE A 53 -3.80 0.23 -3.33
N CYS A 54 -2.75 0.86 -3.84
CA CYS A 54 -1.37 0.63 -3.40
C CYS A 54 -1.22 0.94 -1.90
N CYS A 55 -0.59 0.04 -1.14
CA CYS A 55 -0.39 0.18 0.30
C CYS A 55 0.39 1.44 0.72
N TYR A 56 1.14 2.05 -0.20
CA TYR A 56 1.94 3.23 0.09
C TYR A 56 1.36 4.52 -0.49
N CYS A 57 1.13 4.59 -1.80
CA CYS A 57 0.74 5.83 -2.47
C CYS A 57 -0.76 5.98 -2.70
N MET A 58 -1.55 4.91 -2.50
CA MET A 58 -3.00 4.86 -2.76
C MET A 58 -3.40 5.03 -4.24
N LYS A 59 -2.48 4.82 -5.19
CA LYS A 59 -2.81 4.68 -6.60
C LYS A 59 -3.67 3.42 -6.78
N SER A 60 -4.64 3.45 -7.70
CA SER A 60 -5.39 2.24 -8.10
C SER A 60 -4.45 1.14 -8.56
N VAL A 61 -4.73 -0.10 -8.17
CA VAL A 61 -3.94 -1.29 -8.52
C VAL A 61 -4.87 -2.48 -8.74
N GLY A 62 -4.39 -3.44 -9.51
CA GLY A 62 -5.08 -4.72 -9.74
C GLY A 62 -5.34 -5.00 -11.21
N ASP A 63 -5.04 -4.07 -12.10
CA ASP A 63 -5.24 -4.21 -13.52
C ASP A 63 -4.07 -4.95 -14.20
N TRP A 64 -4.40 -5.66 -15.27
CA TRP A 64 -3.42 -6.22 -16.16
C TRP A 64 -2.99 -5.15 -17.17
N ASP A 65 -1.69 -4.87 -17.24
CA ASP A 65 -1.11 -3.96 -18.22
C ASP A 65 -0.73 -4.76 -19.46
N GLU A 66 -1.51 -4.61 -20.54
CA GLU A 66 -1.29 -5.32 -21.81
C GLU A 66 0.01 -4.89 -22.48
N ASP A 67 0.42 -3.63 -22.36
CA ASP A 67 1.65 -3.10 -22.94
C ASP A 67 2.89 -3.68 -22.25
N ALA A 68 2.83 -3.84 -20.93
CA ALA A 68 3.89 -4.45 -20.14
C ALA A 68 3.82 -5.98 -20.12
N ASN A 69 2.70 -6.58 -20.54
CA ASN A 69 2.36 -8.00 -20.38
C ASN A 69 2.58 -8.48 -18.94
N ASP A 70 2.14 -7.67 -17.97
CA ASP A 70 2.31 -7.92 -16.55
C ASP A 70 1.20 -7.17 -15.76
N TRP A 71 1.08 -7.49 -14.48
CA TRP A 71 0.21 -6.73 -13.56
C TRP A 71 0.79 -5.33 -13.31
N ASP A 72 -0.08 -4.35 -13.08
CA ASP A 72 0.28 -2.99 -12.67
C ASP A 72 0.89 -2.90 -11.25
N SER A 73 0.92 -4.02 -10.55
CA SER A 73 1.28 -4.13 -9.14
C SER A 73 1.87 -5.50 -8.81
N HIS A 74 2.57 -5.57 -7.68
CA HIS A 74 3.23 -6.79 -7.18
C HIS A 74 2.91 -7.04 -5.71
N ILE A 75 3.11 -8.29 -5.26
CA ILE A 75 3.12 -8.60 -3.83
C ILE A 75 4.39 -8.05 -3.22
N GLU A 76 4.23 -7.05 -2.39
CA GLU A 76 5.27 -6.35 -1.66
C GLU A 76 5.56 -7.02 -0.32
N HIS A 77 6.82 -7.10 0.04
CA HIS A 77 7.28 -7.49 1.36
C HIS A 77 7.64 -6.24 2.16
N PHE A 78 6.81 -5.87 3.14
CA PHE A 78 7.11 -4.72 4.00
C PHE A 78 8.48 -4.86 4.65
N ILE A 79 8.75 -5.99 5.30
CA ILE A 79 10.08 -6.42 5.74
C ILE A 79 10.72 -7.20 4.59
N PRO A 80 11.88 -6.78 4.07
CA PRO A 80 12.51 -7.40 2.91
C PRO A 80 12.83 -8.87 3.11
N ARG A 81 12.70 -9.65 2.05
CA ARG A 81 12.98 -11.10 2.03
C ARG A 81 14.40 -11.46 2.47
N ASN A 82 15.38 -10.60 2.21
CA ASN A 82 16.81 -10.85 2.42
C ASN A 82 17.35 -10.14 3.67
N ILE A 83 16.53 -9.96 4.69
CA ILE A 83 16.91 -9.24 5.91
C ILE A 83 18.01 -9.93 6.73
N GLY A 84 18.42 -11.13 6.33
CA GLY A 84 19.33 -12.00 7.07
C GLY A 84 20.69 -11.42 7.50
N ASN A 85 21.11 -10.29 6.92
CA ASN A 85 22.39 -9.64 7.23
C ASN A 85 22.27 -8.33 8.01
N ILE A 86 21.05 -7.81 8.25
CA ILE A 86 20.84 -6.42 8.69
C ILE A 86 20.10 -6.33 10.04
N GLN A 87 19.44 -7.40 10.49
CA GLN A 87 18.59 -7.35 11.69
C GLN A 87 18.91 -8.42 12.75
N PRO A 88 18.59 -8.15 14.04
CA PRO A 88 18.84 -9.06 15.16
C PRO A 88 18.11 -10.41 15.00
N HIS A 89 18.59 -11.42 15.73
CA HIS A 89 18.14 -12.81 15.67
C HIS A 89 16.61 -13.07 15.75
N SER A 90 15.85 -12.13 16.30
CA SER A 90 14.38 -12.25 16.43
C SER A 90 13.62 -12.30 15.09
N TYR A 91 14.13 -11.66 14.03
CA TYR A 91 13.54 -11.71 12.70
C TYR A 91 13.99 -12.91 11.86
N ARG A 92 15.12 -13.55 12.22
CA ARG A 92 15.64 -14.76 11.54
C ARG A 92 14.80 -16.01 11.83
N ALA A 93 14.08 -16.03 12.95
CA ALA A 93 13.27 -17.18 13.37
C ALA A 93 11.90 -17.24 12.67
N GLN A 94 11.45 -16.14 12.04
CA GLN A 94 10.19 -16.08 11.30
C GLN A 94 10.49 -16.14 9.80
N ASN A 95 9.77 -16.98 9.08
CA ASN A 95 9.82 -16.98 7.61
C ASN A 95 9.14 -15.71 7.07
N VAL A 96 9.83 -14.57 7.14
CA VAL A 96 9.31 -13.26 6.70
C VAL A 96 8.87 -13.26 5.25
N GLN A 97 9.36 -14.20 4.43
CA GLN A 97 9.03 -14.30 3.01
C GLN A 97 7.58 -14.75 2.77
N LEU A 98 7.04 -15.57 3.68
CA LEU A 98 5.70 -16.14 3.60
C LEU A 98 4.89 -15.87 4.88
N ASN A 99 5.23 -14.82 5.60
CA ASN A 99 4.41 -14.29 6.68
C ASN A 99 3.32 -13.40 6.09
N TYR A 100 2.06 -13.79 6.25
CA TYR A 100 0.91 -13.07 5.71
C TYR A 100 0.87 -11.59 6.14
N ASP A 101 1.19 -11.29 7.39
CA ASP A 101 1.22 -9.91 7.92
C ASP A 101 2.30 -9.04 7.29
N ASN A 102 3.26 -9.66 6.61
CA ASN A 102 4.34 -8.98 5.89
C ASN A 102 4.04 -8.73 4.41
N LEU A 103 2.91 -9.24 3.90
CA LEU A 103 2.57 -9.21 2.47
C LEU A 103 1.49 -8.16 2.18
N PHE A 104 1.76 -7.33 1.19
CA PHE A 104 0.88 -6.25 0.73
C PHE A 104 0.87 -6.20 -0.79
N ILE A 105 0.02 -5.36 -1.38
CA ILE A 105 0.08 -5.00 -2.79
C ILE A 105 0.65 -3.61 -2.93
N SER A 106 1.70 -3.47 -3.73
CA SER A 106 2.30 -2.19 -4.10
C SER A 106 2.26 -2.01 -5.62
N CYS A 107 2.01 -0.78 -6.07
CA CYS A 107 2.09 -0.45 -7.50
C CYS A 107 3.53 -0.62 -8.03
N ASN A 108 3.65 -0.78 -9.35
CA ASN A 108 4.95 -0.91 -10.02
C ASN A 108 5.61 0.45 -10.37
N GLY A 109 5.13 1.54 -9.75
CA GLY A 109 5.58 2.88 -10.09
C GLY A 109 4.82 3.44 -11.30
N GLU A 110 5.37 4.48 -11.92
CA GLU A 110 4.84 4.97 -13.18
C GLU A 110 5.48 4.21 -14.34
N ARG A 111 4.66 3.56 -15.13
CA ARG A 111 5.02 2.77 -16.32
C ARG A 111 6.47 2.29 -16.32
N CYS A 112 7.10 1.46 -16.43
CA CYS A 112 8.49 0.99 -16.48
C CYS A 112 9.53 1.71 -15.60
N CYS A 113 9.21 2.80 -14.88
CA CYS A 113 10.24 3.58 -14.18
C CYS A 113 10.59 3.07 -12.78
N LYS A 114 9.71 2.30 -12.11
CA LYS A 114 9.93 1.77 -10.75
C LYS A 114 10.42 2.84 -9.75
N ASP A 115 9.91 4.05 -9.91
CA ASP A 115 10.45 5.28 -9.35
C ASP A 115 9.90 5.62 -7.97
N HIS A 116 8.95 4.83 -7.45
CA HIS A 116 8.38 5.02 -6.12
C HIS A 116 7.85 3.70 -5.52
N CYS A 117 7.39 3.76 -4.28
CA CYS A 117 6.80 2.66 -3.51
C CYS A 117 7.73 1.44 -3.35
N GLY A 118 7.20 0.22 -3.41
CA GLY A 118 7.94 -1.00 -3.11
C GLY A 118 9.18 -1.22 -3.98
N HIS A 119 9.13 -0.83 -5.24
CA HIS A 119 10.28 -0.96 -6.14
C HIS A 119 11.41 0.03 -5.86
N TYR A 120 11.10 1.19 -5.30
CA TYR A 120 12.10 2.21 -4.96
C TYR A 120 12.72 1.97 -3.58
N LYS A 121 11.93 1.41 -2.66
CA LYS A 121 12.35 1.08 -1.30
C LYS A 121 13.54 0.13 -1.29
N LYS A 122 14.60 0.49 -0.57
CA LYS A 122 15.75 -0.38 -0.34
C LYS A 122 15.53 -1.26 0.89
N SER A 123 16.25 -2.38 0.94
CA SER A 123 16.11 -3.34 2.04
C SER A 123 16.45 -2.74 3.41
N GLU A 124 17.43 -1.86 3.47
CA GLU A 124 17.88 -1.18 4.68
C GLU A 124 16.89 -0.12 5.20
N ASP A 125 15.99 0.38 4.36
CA ASP A 125 15.05 1.45 4.72
C ASP A 125 13.82 0.93 5.50
N SER A 126 13.51 -0.36 5.42
CA SER A 126 12.26 -0.93 5.99
C SER A 126 12.03 -0.65 7.47
N PRO A 127 13.03 -0.71 8.36
CA PRO A 127 12.82 -0.40 9.77
C PRO A 127 12.46 1.05 10.06
N MET A 128 12.64 1.93 9.07
CA MET A 128 12.41 3.38 9.20
C MET A 128 11.09 3.83 8.56
N ILE A 129 10.35 2.91 7.94
CA ILE A 129 9.10 3.21 7.25
C ILE A 129 7.93 2.91 8.17
N LEU A 130 6.99 3.84 8.24
CA LEU A 130 5.72 3.63 8.93
C LEU A 130 4.92 2.52 8.26
N SER A 131 4.50 1.51 9.05
CA SER A 131 3.73 0.39 8.51
C SER A 131 2.35 0.82 8.02
N PRO A 132 1.86 0.28 6.88
CA PRO A 132 0.47 0.47 6.47
C PRO A 132 -0.55 -0.09 7.48
N THR A 133 -0.14 -0.98 8.39
CA THR A 133 -0.99 -1.52 9.46
C THR A 133 -0.92 -0.71 10.76
N ASN A 134 -0.13 0.36 10.78
CA ASN A 134 -0.12 1.25 11.96
C ASN A 134 -1.47 1.97 12.03
N PRO A 135 -2.20 1.90 13.16
CA PRO A 135 -3.52 2.54 13.29
C PRO A 135 -3.48 4.06 13.07
N ASP A 136 -2.35 4.71 13.36
CA ASP A 136 -2.20 6.16 13.23
C ASP A 136 -1.68 6.59 11.84
N VAL A 137 -1.54 5.65 10.89
CA VAL A 137 -0.91 5.92 9.58
C VAL A 137 -1.68 6.95 8.74
N GLU A 138 -3.00 7.02 8.90
CA GLU A 138 -3.84 7.97 8.15
C GLU A 138 -3.60 9.42 8.60
N GLU A 139 -3.32 9.63 9.89
CA GLU A 139 -3.05 10.96 10.47
C GLU A 139 -1.56 11.34 10.41
N ALA A 140 -0.70 10.36 10.10
CA ALA A 140 0.73 10.59 10.00
C ALA A 140 1.14 11.44 8.78
N PHE A 141 0.20 11.72 7.85
CA PHE A 141 0.49 12.46 6.63
C PHE A 141 -0.55 13.54 6.35
N LYS A 142 -0.05 14.71 5.97
CA LYS A 142 -0.82 15.82 5.42
C LYS A 142 -0.54 15.98 3.93
N TYR A 143 -1.43 16.67 3.23
CA TYR A 143 -1.33 16.84 1.79
C TYR A 143 -1.57 18.30 1.41
N ASN A 144 -0.67 18.85 0.58
CA ASN A 144 -0.81 20.20 0.08
C ASN A 144 -1.79 20.21 -1.10
N PRO A 145 -2.95 20.92 -1.01
CA PRO A 145 -3.95 20.93 -2.08
C PRO A 145 -3.47 21.61 -3.36
N LEU A 146 -2.49 22.52 -3.27
CA LEU A 146 -2.04 23.30 -4.42
C LEU A 146 -1.15 22.50 -5.37
N ASP A 147 -0.31 21.61 -4.85
CA ASP A 147 0.67 20.88 -5.64
C ASP A 147 0.64 19.36 -5.43
N GLY A 148 -0.16 18.86 -4.47
CA GLY A 148 -0.30 17.44 -4.15
C GLY A 148 0.89 16.85 -3.37
N GLU A 149 1.75 17.66 -2.76
CA GLU A 149 2.84 17.16 -1.92
C GLU A 149 2.31 16.42 -0.70
N ILE A 150 2.92 15.27 -0.38
CA ILE A 150 2.69 14.55 0.88
C ILE A 150 3.74 15.00 1.91
N ILE A 151 3.28 15.36 3.10
CA ILE A 151 4.09 15.89 4.19
C ILE A 151 3.90 14.99 5.41
N GLY A 152 4.98 14.37 5.89
CA GLY A 152 4.94 13.58 7.12
C GLY A 152 4.83 14.48 8.35
N THR A 153 3.98 14.12 9.32
CA THR A 153 3.77 14.86 10.57
C THR A 153 4.77 14.47 11.67
N SER A 154 5.53 13.38 11.47
CA SER A 154 6.59 12.90 12.36
C SER A 154 7.88 12.61 11.58
N ALA A 155 8.99 12.42 12.30
CA ALA A 155 10.27 12.06 11.68
C ALA A 155 10.17 10.73 10.90
N GLU A 156 9.41 9.77 11.41
CA GLU A 156 9.17 8.48 10.79
C GLU A 156 8.31 8.61 9.51
N ALA A 157 7.23 9.40 9.58
CA ALA A 157 6.39 9.70 8.41
C ALA A 157 7.16 10.48 7.33
N MET A 158 7.97 11.48 7.70
CA MET A 158 8.85 12.19 6.77
C MET A 158 9.86 11.25 6.12
N THR A 159 10.44 10.34 6.89
CA THR A 159 11.35 9.31 6.38
C THR A 159 10.63 8.39 5.41
N SER A 160 9.43 7.94 5.75
CA SER A 160 8.58 7.11 4.87
C SER A 160 8.32 7.78 3.53
N ALA A 161 7.91 9.06 3.53
CA ALA A 161 7.67 9.81 2.30
C ALA A 161 8.93 9.90 1.42
N ARG A 162 10.11 10.08 2.02
CA ARG A 162 11.40 10.16 1.33
C ARG A 162 11.87 8.81 0.79
N VAL A 163 11.90 7.76 1.62
CA VAL A 163 12.46 6.45 1.21
C VAL A 163 11.55 5.68 0.26
N LEU A 164 10.25 5.97 0.26
CA LEU A 164 9.29 5.46 -0.71
C LEU A 164 9.15 6.38 -1.94
N ASN A 165 9.87 7.49 -1.97
CA ASN A 165 9.80 8.53 -3.02
C ASN A 165 8.36 8.95 -3.35
N LEU A 166 7.57 9.25 -2.33
CA LEU A 166 6.14 9.55 -2.51
C LEU A 166 5.87 10.95 -3.09
N ASN A 167 6.90 11.79 -3.30
CA ASN A 167 6.79 13.12 -3.88
C ASN A 167 7.34 13.22 -5.31
N THR A 168 7.25 12.12 -6.09
CA THR A 168 7.49 12.21 -7.54
C THR A 168 6.52 13.21 -8.17
N LEU A 169 6.92 13.81 -9.29
CA LEU A 169 6.08 14.77 -10.02
C LEU A 169 4.71 14.19 -10.37
N GLU A 170 4.68 12.94 -10.83
CA GLU A 170 3.44 12.27 -11.23
C GLU A 170 2.54 11.98 -10.02
N LEU A 171 3.07 11.48 -8.91
CA LEU A 171 2.25 11.27 -7.70
C LEU A 171 1.69 12.59 -7.15
N LYS A 172 2.46 13.67 -7.20
CA LYS A 172 1.98 15.01 -6.83
C LYS A 172 0.83 15.46 -7.73
N ARG A 173 0.98 15.29 -9.05
CA ARG A 173 -0.08 15.63 -10.03
C ARG A 173 -1.34 14.81 -9.81
N HIS A 174 -1.22 13.50 -9.61
CA HIS A 174 -2.36 12.62 -9.38
C HIS A 174 -3.13 13.00 -8.11
N ARG A 175 -2.42 13.23 -6.99
CA ARG A 175 -3.06 13.67 -5.74
C ARG A 175 -3.74 15.03 -5.88
N ARG A 176 -3.04 16.01 -6.50
CA ARG A 176 -3.64 17.32 -6.79
C ARG A 176 -4.90 17.19 -7.63
N THR A 177 -4.87 16.36 -8.67
CA THR A 177 -6.04 16.10 -9.52
C THR A 177 -7.17 15.47 -8.72
N ALA A 178 -6.89 14.45 -7.89
CA ALA A 178 -7.90 13.83 -7.04
C ALA A 178 -8.54 14.83 -6.07
N ILE A 179 -7.75 15.68 -5.43
CA ILE A 179 -8.24 16.75 -4.54
C ILE A 179 -9.07 17.77 -5.32
N TYR A 180 -8.63 18.18 -6.50
CA TYR A 180 -9.33 19.17 -7.29
C TYR A 180 -10.74 18.72 -7.73
N TYR A 181 -10.91 17.44 -8.05
CA TYR A 181 -12.19 16.88 -8.50
C TYR A 181 -13.03 16.26 -7.36
N SER A 182 -12.71 16.54 -6.10
CA SER A 182 -13.37 15.93 -4.94
C SER A 182 -14.52 16.75 -4.34
N GLU A 183 -15.09 17.68 -5.06
CA GLU A 183 -16.16 18.57 -4.57
C GLU A 183 -15.72 19.52 -3.42
N LEU A 184 -14.42 19.56 -3.09
CA LEU A 184 -13.84 20.42 -2.04
C LEU A 184 -14.12 21.93 -2.32
N PHE A 185 -14.19 22.30 -3.58
CA PHE A 185 -14.34 23.69 -4.03
C PHE A 185 -15.79 24.05 -4.42
N ASP A 186 -16.75 23.18 -4.15
CA ASP A 186 -18.15 23.45 -4.43
C ASP A 186 -18.73 24.42 -3.39
N GLU A 187 -19.69 25.24 -3.79
CA GLU A 187 -20.28 26.28 -2.93
C GLU A 187 -20.95 25.72 -1.67
N ASP A 188 -21.45 24.47 -1.74
CA ASP A 188 -22.13 23.77 -0.65
C ASP A 188 -21.21 22.79 0.12
N PHE A 189 -19.89 22.87 -0.08
CA PHE A 189 -18.91 21.98 0.57
C PHE A 189 -19.07 21.94 2.09
N GLU A 190 -19.19 23.10 2.75
CA GLU A 190 -19.29 23.18 4.20
C GLU A 190 -20.53 22.43 4.74
N GLU A 191 -21.64 22.48 4.02
CA GLU A 191 -22.88 21.77 4.40
C GLU A 191 -22.74 20.25 4.22
N LYS A 192 -21.91 19.80 3.28
CA LYS A 192 -21.69 18.40 2.92
C LYS A 192 -20.42 17.80 3.49
N ARG A 193 -19.57 18.57 4.15
CA ARG A 193 -18.22 18.19 4.57
C ARG A 193 -18.15 16.80 5.23
N GLU A 194 -18.98 16.55 6.22
CA GLU A 194 -18.96 15.26 6.95
C GLU A 194 -19.37 14.09 6.05
N GLN A 195 -20.37 14.29 5.19
CA GLN A 195 -20.84 13.27 4.24
C GLN A 195 -19.75 12.96 3.18
N LEU A 196 -19.06 13.98 2.68
CA LEU A 196 -17.96 13.82 1.73
C LEU A 196 -16.76 13.13 2.38
N ILE A 197 -16.39 13.48 3.61
CA ILE A 197 -15.34 12.79 4.36
C ILE A 197 -15.69 11.31 4.55
N GLU A 198 -16.91 10.98 4.92
CA GLU A 198 -17.38 9.61 5.05
C GLU A 198 -17.34 8.87 3.70
N PHE A 199 -17.84 9.49 2.63
CA PHE A 199 -17.84 8.95 1.28
C PHE A 199 -16.42 8.60 0.80
N TYR A 200 -15.47 9.55 0.90
CA TYR A 200 -14.07 9.32 0.47
C TYR A 200 -13.30 8.41 1.42
N SER A 201 -13.72 8.24 2.67
CA SER A 201 -13.10 7.31 3.62
C SER A 201 -13.58 5.87 3.44
N SER A 202 -14.71 5.67 2.75
CA SER A 202 -15.42 4.39 2.63
C SER A 202 -15.10 3.68 1.32
N ARG A 203 -15.36 2.38 1.29
CA ARG A 203 -15.31 1.57 0.07
C ARG A 203 -16.62 1.69 -0.69
N ASN A 204 -16.54 1.65 -2.01
CA ASN A 204 -17.71 1.58 -2.88
C ASN A 204 -18.33 0.17 -2.87
N GLU A 205 -19.43 -0.03 -3.62
CA GLU A 205 -20.14 -1.31 -3.73
C GLU A 205 -19.27 -2.47 -4.24
N ALA A 206 -18.22 -2.18 -5.01
CA ALA A 206 -17.25 -3.15 -5.48
C ALA A 206 -16.12 -3.45 -4.45
N GLY A 207 -16.18 -2.87 -3.25
CA GLY A 207 -15.18 -3.02 -2.21
C GLY A 207 -13.91 -2.19 -2.42
N ALA A 208 -13.88 -1.29 -3.41
CA ALA A 208 -12.73 -0.48 -3.75
C ALA A 208 -12.77 0.90 -3.07
N TYR A 209 -11.60 1.39 -2.63
CA TYR A 209 -11.43 2.79 -2.26
C TYR A 209 -11.26 3.67 -3.51
N ILE A 210 -11.66 4.92 -3.41
CA ILE A 210 -11.31 5.94 -4.39
C ILE A 210 -9.78 6.16 -4.31
N PRO A 211 -9.06 6.16 -5.45
CA PRO A 211 -7.63 6.41 -5.46
C PRO A 211 -7.27 7.74 -4.77
N PHE A 212 -6.20 7.75 -4.00
CA PHE A 212 -5.74 8.90 -3.22
C PHE A 212 -6.74 9.40 -2.18
N CYS A 213 -7.68 8.58 -1.72
CA CYS A 213 -8.73 8.93 -0.77
C CYS A 213 -8.22 9.71 0.46
N MET A 214 -7.12 9.29 1.07
CA MET A 214 -6.59 10.00 2.24
C MET A 214 -5.96 11.37 1.92
N ALA A 215 -5.58 11.61 0.67
CA ALA A 215 -5.18 12.96 0.27
C ALA A 215 -6.40 13.90 0.23
N ILE A 216 -7.52 13.41 -0.27
CA ILE A 216 -8.79 14.14 -0.30
C ILE A 216 -9.29 14.38 1.13
N VAL A 217 -9.42 13.31 1.93
CA VAL A 217 -9.94 13.36 3.31
C VAL A 217 -9.10 14.27 4.21
N SER A 218 -7.77 14.18 4.12
CA SER A 218 -6.87 15.02 4.92
C SER A 218 -7.06 16.50 4.62
N VAL A 219 -7.20 16.86 3.33
CA VAL A 219 -7.43 18.24 2.94
C VAL A 219 -8.83 18.71 3.37
N MET A 220 -9.88 17.90 3.21
CA MET A 220 -11.23 18.24 3.65
C MET A 220 -11.33 18.49 5.16
N LYS A 221 -10.61 17.70 5.96
CA LYS A 221 -10.56 17.88 7.43
C LYS A 221 -9.88 19.18 7.85
N GLU A 222 -8.91 19.67 7.07
CA GLU A 222 -8.10 20.86 7.40
C GLU A 222 -8.58 22.12 6.67
N TRP A 223 -9.46 21.98 5.68
CA TRP A 223 -9.94 23.10 4.88
C TRP A 223 -10.79 24.04 5.74
N ALA A 224 -10.25 25.24 5.97
CA ALA A 224 -10.99 26.34 6.57
C ALA A 224 -11.31 27.34 5.45
N VAL A 225 -12.56 27.65 5.27
CA VAL A 225 -13.04 28.72 4.38
C VAL A 225 -12.82 30.07 5.02
#